data_5690ab9fca580afea07f58ecb9aa8267
#
_entry.id   5690ab9fca580afea07f58ecb9aa8267
#
_cell.length_a   1.000
_cell.length_b   1.000
_cell.length_c   1.000
_cell.angle_alpha   90.00
_cell.angle_beta   90.00
_cell.angle_gamma   90.00
#
_symmetry.space_group_name_H-M   'P 1'
#
loop_
_entity.id
_entity.type
_entity.pdbx_description
1 polymer ?
#
loop_
_entity_poly.entity_id
_entity_poly.type
_entity_poly.pdbx_seq_one_letter_code
_entity_poly.pdbx_strand_id
1 'polypeptide(L)'
;MKIKSLCLTFVQLVMFSSLGYSQEKCQDGDFWQTWFEESQFVGFGNPPTTNQIGNAQLDKANQYYLGNILIKDYSKALELYKKAASNGIDEANFSLGLMHHYGKGKLVGYQEAYDYYYKSALNNNPEAQFNLGLMERYGLGRPINLENAFNWF
;
A
#
# COMPACT_ATOMS: atom_id res chain seq x y z
N MET A 1 -29.61 11.62 -6.51
CA MET A 1 -29.12 12.48 -5.39
C MET A 1 -29.69 12.14 -4.01
N LYS A 2 -30.76 11.35 -3.85
CA LYS A 2 -31.39 11.02 -2.55
C LYS A 2 -30.86 9.74 -1.86
N ILE A 3 -30.16 8.86 -2.58
CA ILE A 3 -29.65 7.58 -2.03
C ILE A 3 -28.40 7.78 -1.16
N LYS A 4 -27.55 8.75 -1.50
CA LYS A 4 -26.34 9.06 -0.71
C LYS A 4 -26.64 9.59 0.70
N SER A 5 -27.78 10.30 0.86
CA SER A 5 -28.17 10.87 2.17
C SER A 5 -28.77 9.84 3.11
N LEU A 6 -29.45 8.81 2.61
CA LEU A 6 -30.05 7.75 3.46
C LEU A 6 -29.02 6.72 3.94
N CYS A 7 -28.02 6.38 3.12
CA CYS A 7 -26.93 5.50 3.54
C CYS A 7 -26.08 6.13 4.64
N LEU A 8 -25.82 7.46 4.56
CA LEU A 8 -25.02 8.16 5.57
C LEU A 8 -25.67 8.10 6.97
N THR A 9 -27.00 8.23 7.04
CA THR A 9 -27.72 8.26 8.33
C THR A 9 -27.86 6.89 8.98
N PHE A 10 -28.04 5.83 8.20
CA PHE A 10 -28.23 4.48 8.75
C PHE A 10 -26.89 3.87 9.22
N VAL A 11 -25.83 4.10 8.48
CA VAL A 11 -24.48 3.62 8.82
C VAL A 11 -23.89 4.40 10.00
N GLN A 12 -24.14 5.71 10.09
CA GLN A 12 -23.76 6.51 11.27
C GLN A 12 -24.40 5.98 12.56
N LEU A 13 -25.65 5.54 12.52
CA LEU A 13 -26.36 5.07 13.73
C LEU A 13 -25.88 3.70 14.20
N VAL A 14 -25.47 2.82 13.32
CA VAL A 14 -25.06 1.43 13.65
C VAL A 14 -23.59 1.31 13.98
N MET A 15 -22.70 2.09 13.32
CA MET A 15 -21.25 1.96 13.50
C MET A 15 -20.68 2.81 14.65
N PHE A 16 -21.29 3.95 14.99
CA PHE A 16 -20.82 4.80 16.10
C PHE A 16 -21.07 4.21 17.49
N SER A 17 -22.03 3.30 17.61
CA SER A 17 -22.39 2.72 18.92
C SER A 17 -21.62 1.45 19.29
N SER A 18 -20.96 0.77 18.33
CA SER A 18 -20.39 -0.57 18.60
C SER A 18 -18.91 -0.76 18.25
N LEU A 19 -18.24 0.11 17.47
CA LEU A 19 -16.92 -0.20 16.92
C LEU A 19 -15.82 0.87 17.10
N GLY A 20 -16.07 2.01 17.78
CA GLY A 20 -15.01 2.97 18.14
C GLY A 20 -14.28 3.63 16.96
N TYR A 21 -14.90 3.71 15.78
CA TYR A 21 -14.29 4.36 14.60
C TYR A 21 -14.37 5.89 14.70
N SER A 22 -13.24 6.57 14.53
CA SER A 22 -13.18 8.03 14.49
C SER A 22 -13.78 8.58 13.18
N GLN A 23 -14.48 9.71 13.28
CA GLN A 23 -15.13 10.41 12.15
C GLN A 23 -14.18 10.74 10.97
N GLU A 24 -12.89 10.87 11.22
CA GLU A 24 -11.88 11.25 10.22
C GLU A 24 -11.71 10.22 9.08
N LYS A 25 -11.91 8.93 9.35
CA LYS A 25 -11.79 7.86 8.34
C LYS A 25 -13.02 7.70 7.43
N CYS A 26 -14.12 8.36 7.73
CA CYS A 26 -15.36 8.26 6.95
C CYS A 26 -15.43 9.24 5.77
N GLN A 27 -14.43 10.09 5.56
CA GLN A 27 -14.45 11.11 4.49
C GLN A 27 -13.88 10.62 3.16
N ASP A 28 -13.17 9.49 3.14
CA ASP A 28 -12.67 8.90 1.89
C ASP A 28 -13.79 8.17 1.15
N GLY A 29 -14.27 8.79 0.07
CA GLY A 29 -15.32 8.23 -0.80
C GLY A 29 -14.96 6.85 -1.37
N ASP A 30 -13.67 6.55 -1.49
CA ASP A 30 -13.13 5.27 -1.96
C ASP A 30 -13.34 4.13 -0.94
N PHE A 31 -13.37 4.43 0.37
CA PHE A 31 -13.61 3.43 1.41
C PHE A 31 -14.98 2.76 1.26
N TRP A 32 -16.02 3.54 0.99
CA TRP A 32 -17.39 3.05 0.85
C TRP A 32 -17.59 2.28 -0.46
N GLN A 33 -16.89 2.67 -1.51
CA GLN A 33 -16.97 2.00 -2.81
C GLN A 33 -16.32 0.62 -2.74
N THR A 34 -15.16 0.52 -2.10
CA THR A 34 -14.47 -0.75 -1.86
C THR A 34 -15.29 -1.66 -0.94
N TRP A 35 -15.85 -1.11 0.15
CA TRP A 35 -16.70 -1.87 1.07
C TRP A 35 -17.99 -2.37 0.42
N PHE A 36 -18.64 -1.56 -0.43
CA PHE A 36 -19.88 -1.93 -1.12
C PHE A 36 -19.64 -3.01 -2.18
N GLU A 37 -18.53 -2.93 -2.91
CA GLU A 37 -18.15 -3.94 -3.91
C GLU A 37 -17.80 -5.28 -3.23
N GLU A 38 -17.15 -5.26 -2.07
CA GLU A 38 -16.80 -6.47 -1.31
C GLU A 38 -17.97 -7.03 -0.50
N SER A 39 -18.89 -6.19 0.01
CA SER A 39 -20.06 -6.63 0.79
C SER A 39 -21.08 -7.41 -0.04
N GLN A 40 -21.08 -7.25 -1.35
CA GLN A 40 -21.88 -8.09 -2.25
C GLN A 40 -21.36 -9.52 -2.38
N PHE A 41 -20.07 -9.74 -2.06
CA PHE A 41 -19.43 -11.06 -2.19
C PHE A 41 -19.47 -11.90 -0.89
N VAL A 42 -19.60 -11.24 0.25
CA VAL A 42 -19.62 -11.92 1.57
C VAL A 42 -20.88 -11.49 2.31
N GLY A 43 -21.89 -12.35 2.30
CA GLY A 43 -23.17 -12.06 2.96
C GLY A 43 -22.98 -11.52 4.39
N PHE A 44 -23.60 -10.38 4.70
CA PHE A 44 -23.75 -9.71 6.01
C PHE A 44 -22.66 -10.04 7.06
N GLY A 45 -21.38 -9.87 6.68
CA GLY A 45 -20.24 -10.10 7.56
C GLY A 45 -19.72 -8.78 8.16
N ASN A 46 -18.84 -8.91 9.15
CA ASN A 46 -18.11 -7.77 9.73
C ASN A 46 -17.42 -6.93 8.64
N PRO A 47 -17.28 -5.60 8.85
CA PRO A 47 -16.54 -4.75 7.92
C PRO A 47 -15.12 -5.29 7.70
N PRO A 48 -14.55 -5.15 6.48
CA PRO A 48 -13.23 -5.68 6.19
C PRO A 48 -12.19 -5.10 7.14
N THR A 49 -11.30 -5.94 7.61
CA THR A 49 -10.18 -5.50 8.44
C THR A 49 -9.20 -4.64 7.63
N THR A 50 -8.38 -3.83 8.31
CA THR A 50 -7.33 -3.03 7.66
C THR A 50 -6.40 -3.90 6.79
N ASN A 51 -6.09 -5.12 7.22
CA ASN A 51 -5.30 -6.07 6.44
C ASN A 51 -6.02 -6.56 5.18
N GLN A 52 -7.32 -6.81 5.22
CA GLN A 52 -8.09 -7.20 4.04
C GLN A 52 -8.15 -6.07 3.02
N ILE A 53 -8.39 -4.83 3.49
CA ILE A 53 -8.35 -3.63 2.63
C ILE A 53 -6.96 -3.44 2.04
N GLY A 54 -5.91 -3.57 2.84
CA GLY A 54 -4.52 -3.44 2.39
C GLY A 54 -4.15 -4.47 1.33
N ASN A 55 -4.54 -5.73 1.51
CA ASN A 55 -4.29 -6.80 0.53
C ASN A 55 -5.04 -6.55 -0.79
N ALA A 56 -6.31 -6.14 -0.75
CA ALA A 56 -7.06 -5.79 -1.95
C ALA A 56 -6.42 -4.61 -2.70
N GLN A 57 -5.89 -3.62 -1.98
CA GLN A 57 -5.15 -2.50 -2.57
C GLN A 57 -3.83 -2.97 -3.20
N LEU A 58 -3.10 -3.88 -2.55
CA LEU A 58 -1.89 -4.49 -3.10
C LEU A 58 -2.19 -5.24 -4.40
N ASP A 59 -3.20 -6.09 -4.41
CA ASP A 59 -3.59 -6.85 -5.61
C ASP A 59 -3.98 -5.93 -6.77
N LYS A 60 -4.76 -4.90 -6.50
CA LYS A 60 -5.14 -3.91 -7.51
C LYS A 60 -3.92 -3.11 -8.01
N ALA A 61 -2.98 -2.79 -7.13
CA ALA A 61 -1.73 -2.14 -7.50
C ALA A 61 -0.89 -3.01 -8.45
N ASN A 62 -0.77 -4.30 -8.15
CA ASN A 62 -0.09 -5.29 -8.99
C ASN A 62 -0.73 -5.38 -10.38
N GLN A 63 -2.06 -5.34 -10.48
CA GLN A 63 -2.77 -5.35 -11.75
C GLN A 63 -2.46 -4.12 -12.60
N TYR A 64 -2.40 -2.92 -12.01
CA TYR A 64 -1.98 -1.70 -12.71
C TYR A 64 -0.49 -1.71 -13.08
N TYR A 65 0.35 -2.26 -12.23
CA TYR A 65 1.79 -2.36 -12.48
C TYR A 65 2.11 -3.30 -13.64
N LEU A 66 1.50 -4.47 -13.66
CA LEU A 66 1.71 -5.49 -14.68
C LEU A 66 0.95 -5.16 -15.98
N GLY A 67 -0.26 -4.60 -15.87
CA GLY A 67 -1.12 -4.32 -17.03
C GLY A 67 -1.73 -5.59 -17.66
N ASN A 68 -1.92 -6.64 -16.86
CA ASN A 68 -2.46 -7.93 -17.34
C ASN A 68 -3.99 -7.97 -17.37
N ILE A 69 -4.67 -7.35 -16.39
CA ILE A 69 -6.13 -7.28 -16.29
C ILE A 69 -6.59 -5.83 -16.54
N LEU A 70 -5.88 -4.86 -15.96
CA LEU A 70 -6.12 -3.44 -16.13
C LEU A 70 -5.10 -2.83 -17.09
N ILE A 71 -5.44 -1.69 -17.71
CA ILE A 71 -4.48 -0.93 -18.51
C ILE A 71 -3.33 -0.49 -17.57
N LYS A 72 -2.09 -0.76 -17.99
CA LYS A 72 -0.89 -0.41 -17.22
C LYS A 72 -0.86 1.08 -16.87
N ASP A 73 -0.82 1.36 -15.57
CA ASP A 73 -0.78 2.71 -15.03
C ASP A 73 0.08 2.73 -13.76
N TYR A 74 1.34 3.10 -13.92
CA TYR A 74 2.29 3.15 -12.81
C TYR A 74 1.93 4.21 -11.77
N SER A 75 1.26 5.29 -12.14
CA SER A 75 0.85 6.33 -11.19
C SER A 75 -0.23 5.81 -10.25
N LYS A 76 -1.24 5.12 -10.79
CA LYS A 76 -2.26 4.45 -9.98
C LYS A 76 -1.69 3.32 -9.13
N ALA A 77 -0.77 2.52 -9.70
CA ALA A 77 -0.07 1.49 -8.94
C ALA A 77 0.66 2.10 -7.73
N LEU A 78 1.39 3.21 -7.93
CA LEU A 78 2.12 3.91 -6.87
C LEU A 78 1.19 4.38 -5.74
N GLU A 79 0.03 4.97 -6.06
CA GLU A 79 -0.95 5.41 -5.08
C GLU A 79 -1.53 4.23 -4.27
N LEU A 80 -1.87 3.15 -4.95
CA LEU A 80 -2.44 1.96 -4.31
C LEU A 80 -1.41 1.24 -3.43
N TYR A 81 -0.15 1.13 -3.86
CA TYR A 81 0.92 0.60 -3.01
C TYR A 81 1.13 1.46 -1.75
N LYS A 82 1.06 2.80 -1.85
CA LYS A 82 1.12 3.67 -0.68
C LYS A 82 -0.04 3.43 0.28
N LYS A 83 -1.27 3.27 -0.23
CA LYS A 83 -2.44 2.93 0.59
C LYS A 83 -2.28 1.56 1.26
N ALA A 84 -1.81 0.54 0.53
CA ALA A 84 -1.54 -0.79 1.08
C ALA A 84 -0.48 -0.74 2.18
N ALA A 85 0.64 -0.03 1.96
CA ALA A 85 1.70 0.14 2.96
C ALA A 85 1.20 0.86 4.22
N SER A 86 0.33 1.88 4.08
CA SER A 86 -0.29 2.57 5.22
C SER A 86 -1.26 1.67 6.00
N ASN A 87 -1.81 0.65 5.38
CA ASN A 87 -2.62 -0.39 6.03
C ASN A 87 -1.79 -1.56 6.59
N GLY A 88 -0.46 -1.42 6.64
CA GLY A 88 0.44 -2.39 7.26
C GLY A 88 0.86 -3.55 6.35
N ILE A 89 0.67 -3.45 5.04
CA ILE A 89 1.11 -4.49 4.09
C ILE A 89 2.57 -4.26 3.72
N ASP A 90 3.46 -5.08 4.26
CA ASP A 90 4.92 -4.94 4.11
C ASP A 90 5.41 -5.16 2.68
N GLU A 91 4.78 -6.05 1.93
CA GLU A 91 5.08 -6.29 0.52
C GLU A 91 4.91 -5.03 -0.34
N ALA A 92 3.97 -4.16 0.05
CA ALA A 92 3.79 -2.89 -0.63
C ALA A 92 5.00 -1.95 -0.44
N ASN A 93 5.71 -2.01 0.69
CA ASN A 93 6.95 -1.25 0.88
C ASN A 93 8.05 -1.72 -0.09
N PHE A 94 8.22 -3.03 -0.30
CA PHE A 94 9.16 -3.54 -1.29
C PHE A 94 8.81 -3.06 -2.70
N SER A 95 7.53 -3.17 -3.09
CA SER A 95 7.04 -2.72 -4.40
C SER A 95 7.27 -1.21 -4.60
N LEU A 96 7.04 -0.38 -3.58
CA LEU A 96 7.35 1.05 -3.60
C LEU A 96 8.85 1.30 -3.79
N GLY A 97 9.69 0.54 -3.10
CA GLY A 97 11.15 0.58 -3.29
C GLY A 97 11.54 0.33 -4.74
N LEU A 98 11.00 -0.72 -5.36
CA LEU A 98 11.23 -1.03 -6.77
C LEU A 98 10.75 0.10 -7.69
N MET A 99 9.56 0.66 -7.45
CA MET A 99 9.02 1.75 -8.26
C MET A 99 9.90 2.99 -8.22
N HIS A 100 10.38 3.38 -7.05
CA HIS A 100 11.30 4.52 -6.90
C HIS A 100 12.69 4.22 -7.48
N HIS A 101 13.20 3.00 -7.31
CA HIS A 101 14.49 2.58 -7.85
C HIS A 101 14.52 2.66 -9.38
N TYR A 102 13.47 2.18 -10.04
CA TYR A 102 13.38 2.13 -11.50
C TYR A 102 12.62 3.30 -12.13
N GLY A 103 12.17 4.28 -11.35
CA GLY A 103 11.44 5.43 -11.87
C GLY A 103 10.07 5.06 -12.48
N LYS A 104 9.39 4.05 -11.95
CA LYS A 104 8.06 3.64 -12.43
C LYS A 104 6.97 4.53 -11.84
N GLY A 105 6.33 5.34 -12.69
CA GLY A 105 5.28 6.28 -12.28
C GLY A 105 5.77 7.57 -11.62
N LYS A 106 7.08 7.72 -11.45
CA LYS A 106 7.76 8.90 -10.90
C LYS A 106 9.21 8.92 -11.41
N LEU A 107 9.93 10.01 -11.22
CA LEU A 107 11.37 10.04 -11.45
C LEU A 107 12.09 9.07 -10.52
N VAL A 108 13.24 8.56 -10.95
CA VAL A 108 14.12 7.73 -10.11
C VAL A 108 14.44 8.47 -8.82
N GLY A 109 14.24 7.81 -7.69
CA GLY A 109 14.48 8.34 -6.35
C GLY A 109 15.19 7.29 -5.50
N TYR A 110 16.53 7.25 -5.57
CA TYR A 110 17.30 6.25 -4.82
C TYR A 110 17.18 6.44 -3.30
N GLN A 111 17.03 7.68 -2.80
CA GLN A 111 16.83 7.91 -1.38
C GLN A 111 15.50 7.33 -0.90
N GLU A 112 14.42 7.61 -1.63
CA GLU A 112 13.09 7.06 -1.32
C GLU A 112 13.07 5.55 -1.48
N ALA A 113 13.74 5.01 -2.52
CA ALA A 113 13.86 3.57 -2.70
C ALA A 113 14.54 2.90 -1.51
N TYR A 114 15.66 3.50 -1.02
CA TYR A 114 16.36 3.03 0.16
C TYR A 114 15.43 2.98 1.38
N ASP A 115 14.70 4.05 1.64
CA ASP A 115 13.83 4.15 2.81
C ASP A 115 12.68 3.13 2.78
N TYR A 116 12.13 2.84 1.60
CA TYR A 116 11.11 1.80 1.42
C TYR A 116 11.69 0.38 1.54
N TYR A 117 12.85 0.11 0.92
CA TYR A 117 13.52 -1.17 1.10
C TYR A 117 13.91 -1.41 2.56
N TYR A 118 14.38 -0.37 3.26
CA TYR A 118 14.72 -0.49 4.67
C TYR A 118 13.52 -0.91 5.52
N LYS A 119 12.35 -0.30 5.31
CA LYS A 119 11.11 -0.71 5.99
C LYS A 119 10.76 -2.17 5.72
N SER A 120 10.87 -2.62 4.47
CA SER A 120 10.58 -3.99 4.09
C SER A 120 11.62 -4.98 4.64
N ALA A 121 12.91 -4.60 4.67
CA ALA A 121 13.99 -5.43 5.18
C ALA A 121 13.89 -5.67 6.70
N LEU A 122 13.40 -4.67 7.47
CA LEU A 122 13.12 -4.83 8.91
C LEU A 122 12.04 -5.89 9.19
N ASN A 123 11.16 -6.17 8.22
CA ASN A 123 10.17 -7.23 8.28
C ASN A 123 10.67 -8.54 7.61
N ASN A 124 11.99 -8.69 7.54
CA ASN A 124 12.66 -9.89 7.03
C ASN A 124 12.39 -10.22 5.55
N ASN A 125 12.12 -9.23 4.71
CA ASN A 125 12.03 -9.44 3.27
C ASN A 125 13.44 -9.60 2.69
N PRO A 126 13.81 -10.79 2.17
CA PRO A 126 15.17 -11.07 1.73
C PRO A 126 15.56 -10.28 0.46
N GLU A 127 14.60 -10.02 -0.43
CA GLU A 127 14.84 -9.24 -1.64
C GLU A 127 15.12 -7.77 -1.30
N ALA A 128 14.43 -7.23 -0.28
CA ALA A 128 14.70 -5.89 0.22
C ALA A 128 16.07 -5.79 0.89
N GLN A 129 16.46 -6.79 1.70
CA GLN A 129 17.79 -6.87 2.32
C GLN A 129 18.89 -6.90 1.27
N PHE A 130 18.74 -7.74 0.26
CA PHE A 130 19.69 -7.82 -0.86
C PHE A 130 19.82 -6.48 -1.61
N ASN A 131 18.69 -5.83 -1.91
CA ASN A 131 18.71 -4.53 -2.58
C ASN A 131 19.37 -3.44 -1.73
N LEU A 132 19.16 -3.45 -0.40
CA LEU A 132 19.86 -2.55 0.52
C LEU A 132 21.36 -2.77 0.49
N GLY A 133 21.82 -4.03 0.55
CA GLY A 133 23.23 -4.37 0.43
C GLY A 133 23.85 -3.83 -0.86
N LEU A 134 23.14 -3.95 -1.99
CA LEU A 134 23.58 -3.36 -3.25
C LEU A 134 23.63 -1.83 -3.20
N MET A 135 22.60 -1.19 -2.63
CA MET A 135 22.53 0.28 -2.52
C MET A 135 23.67 0.84 -1.66
N GLU A 136 23.95 0.21 -0.52
CA GLU A 136 25.08 0.57 0.35
C GLU A 136 26.43 0.36 -0.33
N ARG A 137 26.56 -0.72 -1.12
CA ARG A 137 27.78 -1.03 -1.86
C ARG A 137 28.07 -0.02 -2.96
N TYR A 138 27.05 0.43 -3.68
CA TYR A 138 27.20 1.32 -4.83
C TYR A 138 26.93 2.80 -4.53
N GLY A 139 26.56 3.14 -3.32
CA GLY A 139 26.25 4.51 -2.91
C GLY A 139 24.97 5.06 -3.56
N LEU A 140 23.96 4.20 -3.75
CA LEU A 140 22.68 4.61 -4.33
C LEU A 140 21.78 5.19 -3.25
N GLY A 141 21.52 6.50 -3.32
CA GLY A 141 20.70 7.22 -2.36
C GLY A 141 21.37 7.57 -1.03
N ARG A 142 22.49 6.90 -0.70
CA ARG A 142 23.32 7.16 0.49
C ARG A 142 24.80 6.99 0.14
N PRO A 143 25.73 7.55 0.96
CA PRO A 143 27.15 7.30 0.78
C PRO A 143 27.48 5.79 0.84
N ILE A 144 28.52 5.38 0.12
CA ILE A 144 29.01 3.98 0.13
C ILE A 144 29.35 3.57 1.55
N ASN A 145 28.81 2.41 1.97
CA ASN A 145 29.13 1.77 3.24
C ASN A 145 29.25 0.25 3.05
N LEU A 146 30.49 -0.23 2.91
CA LEU A 146 30.76 -1.64 2.66
C LEU A 146 30.49 -2.52 3.88
N GLU A 147 30.61 -1.98 5.09
CA GLU A 147 30.30 -2.69 6.33
C GLU A 147 28.79 -2.97 6.42
N ASN A 148 27.97 -1.94 6.22
CA ASN A 148 26.52 -2.13 6.19
C ASN A 148 26.09 -3.05 5.04
N ALA A 149 26.70 -2.91 3.85
CA ALA A 149 26.41 -3.80 2.73
C ALA A 149 26.65 -5.27 3.09
N PHE A 150 27.77 -5.55 3.78
CA PHE A 150 28.07 -6.91 4.24
C PHE A 150 27.06 -7.44 5.26
N ASN A 151 26.57 -6.57 6.14
CA ASN A 151 25.58 -6.95 7.16
C ASN A 151 24.20 -7.28 6.57
N TRP A 152 23.88 -6.75 5.38
CA TRP A 152 22.62 -7.02 4.70
C TRP A 152 22.62 -8.31 3.87
N PHE A 153 23.80 -8.84 3.50
CA PHE A 153 23.93 -10.09 2.73
C PHE A 153 23.98 -11.32 3.65
#